data_165dbd5458493c33045b41ab8113d618
#
_entry.id   165dbd5458493c33045b41ab8113d618
#
_cell.length_a   1.000
_cell.length_b   1.000
_cell.length_c   1.000
_cell.angle_alpha   90.00
_cell.angle_beta   90.00
_cell.angle_gamma   90.00
#
_symmetry.space_group_name_H-M   'P 1'
#
loop_
_entity.id
_entity.type
_entity.pdbx_description
1 polymer ?
#
loop_
_entity_poly.entity_id
_entity_poly.type
_entity_poly.pdbx_seq_one_letter_code
_entity_poly.pdbx_strand_id
1 'polypeptide(L)'
;VQARVGRRPPKQRQAEMKFVRGHFYFLVKNHFKKVPYIDEVISQDSINTVSNVQYSNNDLWNKIAEDFQFAADNLPPQAEQVGRPDTYTAKAYLAKLRLYQAYEQDDNNNVTNINKERLNEVVTLTNEVINSGKYGLSDDYAKNYLWKYENGKESIFAVQRSLNDGSEVGRIDMSTALNYPMYPAYGCCSFHRPSQNMVNAFQTGLDGLPKF
;
A
#
# COMPACT_ATOMS: atom_id res chain seq x y z
N VAL A 1 -20.11 -33.04 8.66
CA VAL A 1 -19.07 -32.29 7.94
C VAL A 1 -17.85 -32.28 8.84
N GLN A 2 -16.87 -33.17 8.60
CA GLN A 2 -15.62 -33.20 9.34
C GLN A 2 -14.84 -31.92 9.01
N ALA A 3 -14.57 -31.11 10.03
CA ALA A 3 -13.66 -29.97 9.94
C ALA A 3 -12.29 -30.50 9.43
N ARG A 4 -11.87 -30.11 8.24
CA ARG A 4 -10.49 -30.30 7.79
C ARG A 4 -9.61 -29.55 8.77
N VAL A 5 -8.92 -30.29 9.66
CA VAL A 5 -7.78 -29.77 10.41
C VAL A 5 -6.73 -29.41 9.35
N GLY A 6 -6.78 -28.18 8.88
CA GLY A 6 -5.96 -27.68 7.78
C GLY A 6 -4.49 -27.69 8.21
N ARG A 7 -3.65 -28.36 7.44
CA ARG A 7 -2.20 -28.21 7.50
C ARG A 7 -1.90 -26.71 7.47
N ARG A 8 -1.21 -26.19 8.49
CA ARG A 8 -0.78 -24.76 8.47
C ARG A 8 -0.08 -24.47 7.14
N PRO A 9 -0.44 -23.40 6.43
CA PRO A 9 0.21 -23.08 5.18
C PRO A 9 1.72 -22.88 5.40
N PRO A 10 2.58 -23.14 4.39
CA PRO A 10 4.01 -22.86 4.49
C PRO A 10 4.24 -21.40 4.98
N LYS A 11 5.33 -21.17 5.72
CA LYS A 11 5.65 -19.85 6.28
C LYS A 11 5.61 -18.72 5.23
N GLN A 12 6.08 -19.00 4.02
CA GLN A 12 6.00 -18.05 2.91
C GLN A 12 4.55 -17.63 2.59
N ARG A 13 3.61 -18.57 2.56
CA ARG A 13 2.19 -18.26 2.34
C ARG A 13 1.58 -17.44 3.47
N GLN A 14 1.97 -17.75 4.72
CA GLN A 14 1.57 -16.94 5.87
C GLN A 14 2.14 -15.52 5.76
N ALA A 15 3.38 -15.38 5.33
CA ALA A 15 4.04 -14.09 5.13
C ALA A 15 3.36 -13.25 4.03
N GLU A 16 2.97 -13.85 2.91
CA GLU A 16 2.19 -13.18 1.87
C GLU A 16 0.84 -12.68 2.42
N MET A 17 0.13 -13.53 3.18
CA MET A 17 -1.17 -13.16 3.78
C MET A 17 -1.01 -12.04 4.82
N LYS A 18 0.01 -12.11 5.66
CA LYS A 18 0.30 -11.05 6.65
C LYS A 18 0.68 -9.74 5.96
N PHE A 19 1.48 -9.78 4.90
CA PHE A 19 1.79 -8.59 4.10
C PHE A 19 0.50 -7.93 3.57
N VAL A 20 -0.39 -8.72 2.98
CA VAL A 20 -1.69 -8.21 2.44
C VAL A 20 -2.55 -7.67 3.57
N ARG A 21 -2.63 -8.34 4.71
CA ARG A 21 -3.34 -7.87 5.90
C ARG A 21 -2.77 -6.54 6.38
N GLY A 22 -1.46 -6.45 6.55
CA GLY A 22 -0.77 -5.22 6.94
C GLY A 22 -1.03 -4.07 5.98
N HIS A 23 -1.02 -4.34 4.66
CA HIS A 23 -1.33 -3.35 3.64
C HIS A 23 -2.74 -2.76 3.81
N PHE A 24 -3.75 -3.61 3.92
CA PHE A 24 -5.13 -3.13 4.09
C PHE A 24 -5.35 -2.45 5.44
N TYR A 25 -4.79 -2.98 6.53
CA TYR A 25 -4.87 -2.30 7.83
C TYR A 25 -4.16 -0.95 7.85
N PHE A 26 -3.04 -0.81 7.15
CA PHE A 26 -2.38 0.49 6.99
C PHE A 26 -3.33 1.50 6.33
N LEU A 27 -4.01 1.11 5.24
CA LEU A 27 -4.96 1.98 4.55
C LEU A 27 -6.16 2.33 5.44
N VAL A 28 -6.81 1.33 6.03
CA VAL A 28 -7.99 1.52 6.87
C VAL A 28 -7.67 2.37 8.09
N LYS A 29 -6.51 2.14 8.73
CA LYS A 29 -6.07 2.95 9.87
C LYS A 29 -5.83 4.40 9.51
N ASN A 30 -5.24 4.68 8.35
CA ASN A 30 -5.05 6.06 7.89
C ASN A 30 -6.38 6.80 7.66
N HIS A 31 -7.40 6.10 7.22
CA HIS A 31 -8.71 6.70 6.97
C HIS A 31 -9.57 6.85 8.25
N PHE A 32 -9.54 5.84 9.11
CA PHE A 32 -10.48 5.74 10.23
C PHE A 32 -9.82 5.86 11.61
N LYS A 33 -8.49 5.90 11.69
CA LYS A 33 -7.68 6.02 12.91
C LYS A 33 -7.87 4.89 13.92
N LYS A 34 -9.11 4.62 14.36
CA LYS A 34 -9.49 3.56 15.31
C LYS A 34 -10.27 2.48 14.57
N VAL A 35 -9.68 1.30 14.44
CA VAL A 35 -10.28 0.17 13.73
C VAL A 35 -10.12 -1.12 14.54
N PRO A 36 -11.07 -2.07 14.49
CA PRO A 36 -10.88 -3.37 15.10
C PRO A 36 -9.75 -4.11 14.37
N TYR A 37 -8.82 -4.71 15.11
CA TYR A 37 -7.77 -5.53 14.52
C TYR A 37 -8.14 -7.00 14.67
N ILE A 38 -8.36 -7.65 13.54
CA ILE A 38 -8.79 -9.05 13.46
C ILE A 38 -7.64 -9.86 12.88
N ASP A 39 -7.16 -10.80 13.66
CA ASP A 39 -6.08 -11.70 13.29
C ASP A 39 -6.53 -13.18 13.35
N GLU A 40 -5.60 -14.09 13.14
CA GLU A 40 -5.83 -15.52 13.10
C GLU A 40 -6.23 -16.16 14.44
N VAL A 41 -6.18 -15.40 15.54
CA VAL A 41 -6.59 -15.86 16.89
C VAL A 41 -8.05 -15.56 17.17
N ILE A 42 -8.64 -14.59 16.48
CA ILE A 42 -10.04 -14.22 16.64
C ILE A 42 -10.92 -15.27 15.96
N SER A 43 -11.82 -15.87 16.73
CA SER A 43 -12.77 -16.85 16.17
C SER A 43 -13.80 -16.18 15.26
N GLN A 44 -14.31 -16.94 14.29
CA GLN A 44 -15.34 -16.46 13.36
C GLN A 44 -16.55 -15.86 14.10
N ASP A 45 -16.97 -16.48 15.20
CA ASP A 45 -18.13 -16.05 15.98
C ASP A 45 -17.87 -14.76 16.77
N SER A 46 -16.61 -14.42 17.01
CA SER A 46 -16.19 -13.26 17.80
C SER A 46 -15.86 -12.03 16.96
N ILE A 47 -15.77 -12.16 15.65
CA ILE A 47 -15.35 -11.05 14.75
C ILE A 47 -16.19 -9.78 14.99
N ASN A 48 -17.50 -9.93 15.08
CA ASN A 48 -18.43 -8.80 15.24
C ASN A 48 -18.39 -8.15 16.64
N THR A 49 -17.68 -8.75 17.59
CA THR A 49 -17.54 -8.24 18.96
C THR A 49 -16.22 -7.54 19.21
N VAL A 50 -15.29 -7.57 18.23
CA VAL A 50 -13.98 -6.91 18.36
C VAL A 50 -14.16 -5.40 18.34
N SER A 51 -13.73 -4.76 19.44
CA SER A 51 -13.83 -3.31 19.57
C SER A 51 -12.81 -2.57 18.69
N ASN A 52 -13.23 -1.45 18.10
CA ASN A 52 -12.32 -0.56 17.37
C ASN A 52 -11.39 0.28 18.29
N VAL A 53 -11.61 0.23 19.58
CA VAL A 53 -10.74 0.84 20.62
C VAL A 53 -9.98 -0.21 21.42
N GLN A 54 -9.87 -1.43 20.92
CA GLN A 54 -9.14 -2.53 21.53
C GLN A 54 -7.66 -2.19 21.78
N TYR A 55 -7.06 -1.46 20.86
CA TYR A 55 -5.67 -1.04 20.91
C TYR A 55 -5.55 0.48 20.98
N SER A 56 -4.53 0.95 21.68
CA SER A 56 -4.10 2.35 21.55
C SER A 56 -3.65 2.66 20.13
N ASN A 57 -3.54 3.95 19.79
CA ASN A 57 -3.07 4.35 18.46
C ASN A 57 -1.70 3.74 18.12
N ASN A 58 -0.78 3.73 19.09
CA ASN A 58 0.57 3.19 18.91
C ASN A 58 0.58 1.66 18.86
N ASP A 59 -0.23 0.98 19.68
CA ASP A 59 -0.31 -0.49 19.68
C ASP A 59 -0.90 -1.01 18.37
N LEU A 60 -1.89 -0.32 17.81
CA LEU A 60 -2.43 -0.68 16.50
C LEU A 60 -1.37 -0.53 15.38
N TRP A 61 -0.55 0.53 15.42
CA TRP A 61 0.60 0.64 14.53
C TRP A 61 1.58 -0.51 14.69
N ASN A 62 1.86 -0.93 15.94
CA ASN A 62 2.74 -2.06 16.22
C ASN A 62 2.17 -3.36 15.68
N LYS A 63 0.86 -3.61 15.82
CA LYS A 63 0.20 -4.80 15.26
C LYS A 63 0.34 -4.89 13.74
N ILE A 64 0.17 -3.78 13.05
CA ILE A 64 0.34 -3.72 11.59
C ILE A 64 1.83 -3.91 11.22
N ALA A 65 2.74 -3.34 12.01
CA ALA A 65 4.18 -3.50 11.81
C ALA A 65 4.64 -4.95 12.01
N GLU A 66 4.08 -5.67 12.99
CA GLU A 66 4.34 -7.10 13.20
C GLU A 66 4.03 -7.94 11.95
N ASP A 67 2.99 -7.60 11.21
CA ASP A 67 2.63 -8.27 9.97
C ASP A 67 3.66 -8.03 8.86
N PHE A 68 4.09 -6.79 8.67
CA PHE A 68 5.14 -6.48 7.70
C PHE A 68 6.51 -7.03 8.11
N GLN A 69 6.83 -7.02 9.42
CA GLN A 69 8.07 -7.62 9.92
C GLN A 69 8.09 -9.12 9.67
N PHE A 70 6.98 -9.82 10.01
CA PHE A 70 6.89 -11.25 9.72
C PHE A 70 7.04 -11.54 8.23
N ALA A 71 6.47 -10.69 7.38
CA ALA A 71 6.61 -10.80 5.93
C ALA A 71 8.07 -10.59 5.50
N ALA A 72 8.74 -9.56 6.01
CA ALA A 72 10.15 -9.29 5.70
C ALA A 72 11.09 -10.45 6.10
N ASP A 73 10.78 -11.13 7.20
CA ASP A 73 11.59 -12.22 7.73
C ASP A 73 11.35 -13.57 7.03
N ASN A 74 10.21 -13.76 6.35
CA ASN A 74 9.78 -15.06 5.85
C ASN A 74 9.45 -15.10 4.35
N LEU A 75 9.48 -13.96 3.66
CA LEU A 75 9.38 -13.92 2.21
C LEU A 75 10.75 -14.13 1.56
N PRO A 76 10.78 -14.68 0.33
CA PRO A 76 12.04 -14.79 -0.41
C PRO A 76 12.53 -13.41 -0.88
N PRO A 77 13.83 -13.22 -1.13
CA PRO A 77 14.36 -11.96 -1.65
C PRO A 77 13.88 -11.64 -3.07
N GLN A 78 13.37 -12.63 -3.78
CA GLN A 78 12.75 -12.51 -5.10
C GLN A 78 11.45 -13.29 -5.12
N ALA A 79 10.34 -12.63 -5.43
CA ALA A 79 9.05 -13.29 -5.59
C ALA A 79 9.03 -14.19 -6.84
N GLU A 80 8.31 -15.31 -6.76
CA GLU A 80 8.17 -16.27 -7.88
C GLU A 80 7.37 -15.69 -9.05
N GLN A 81 6.48 -14.76 -8.76
CA GLN A 81 5.57 -14.16 -9.74
C GLN A 81 5.49 -12.65 -9.53
N VAL A 82 5.36 -11.93 -10.63
CA VAL A 82 5.06 -10.49 -10.60
C VAL A 82 3.75 -10.24 -9.85
N GLY A 83 3.71 -9.19 -9.04
CA GLY A 83 2.57 -8.85 -8.19
C GLY A 83 2.53 -9.55 -6.83
N ARG A 84 3.44 -10.50 -6.56
CA ARG A 84 3.63 -11.05 -5.21
C ARG A 84 4.67 -10.24 -4.45
N PRO A 85 4.47 -10.05 -3.13
CA PRO A 85 5.45 -9.39 -2.30
C PRO A 85 6.70 -10.26 -2.09
N ASP A 86 7.83 -9.61 -1.94
CA ASP A 86 9.09 -10.22 -1.51
C ASP A 86 9.62 -9.54 -0.24
N THR A 87 10.78 -9.99 0.25
CA THR A 87 11.44 -9.43 1.45
C THR A 87 11.58 -7.90 1.37
N TYR A 88 12.01 -7.37 0.23
CA TYR A 88 12.27 -5.93 0.09
C TYR A 88 10.99 -5.13 -0.06
N THR A 89 9.96 -5.71 -0.68
CA THR A 89 8.61 -5.16 -0.68
C THR A 89 8.10 -4.99 0.75
N ALA A 90 8.23 -6.03 1.58
CA ALA A 90 7.81 -5.98 2.97
C ALA A 90 8.60 -4.96 3.79
N LYS A 91 9.92 -4.85 3.59
CA LYS A 91 10.77 -3.84 4.24
C LYS A 91 10.39 -2.42 3.84
N ALA A 92 10.10 -2.16 2.56
CA ALA A 92 9.66 -0.86 2.08
C ALA A 92 8.33 -0.44 2.72
N TYR A 93 7.39 -1.37 2.84
CA TYR A 93 6.11 -1.11 3.48
C TYR A 93 6.23 -0.93 5.00
N LEU A 94 7.12 -1.69 5.65
CA LEU A 94 7.44 -1.48 7.06
C LEU A 94 8.07 -0.10 7.29
N ALA A 95 9.01 0.31 6.44
CA ALA A 95 9.61 1.64 6.49
C ALA A 95 8.55 2.74 6.35
N LYS A 96 7.65 2.60 5.38
CA LYS A 96 6.52 3.52 5.19
C LYS A 96 5.65 3.60 6.45
N LEU A 97 5.29 2.46 7.03
CA LEU A 97 4.50 2.41 8.27
C LEU A 97 5.25 3.09 9.43
N ARG A 98 6.54 2.79 9.61
CA ARG A 98 7.36 3.39 10.69
C ARG A 98 7.49 4.89 10.53
N LEU A 99 7.54 5.41 9.29
CA LEU A 99 7.52 6.84 9.03
C LEU A 99 6.23 7.49 9.56
N TYR A 100 5.07 6.89 9.28
CA TYR A 100 3.78 7.37 9.79
C TYR A 100 3.70 7.27 11.32
N GLN A 101 4.19 6.17 11.90
CA GLN A 101 4.20 5.95 13.34
C GLN A 101 5.14 6.91 14.07
N ALA A 102 6.23 7.33 13.42
CA ALA A 102 7.22 8.24 14.01
C ALA A 102 6.64 9.62 14.36
N TYR A 103 5.63 10.07 13.62
CA TYR A 103 4.90 11.30 13.90
C TYR A 103 3.70 10.98 14.78
N GLU A 104 3.94 10.91 16.09
CA GLU A 104 2.92 10.55 17.08
C GLU A 104 1.86 11.66 17.19
N GLN A 105 0.59 11.28 17.11
CA GLN A 105 -0.53 12.21 17.04
C GLN A 105 -1.52 11.99 18.18
N ASP A 106 -2.09 13.09 18.66
CA ASP A 106 -3.27 13.09 19.54
C ASP A 106 -4.57 12.73 18.76
N ASP A 107 -5.70 12.70 19.46
CA ASP A 107 -7.00 12.40 18.84
C ASP A 107 -7.46 13.47 17.83
N ASN A 108 -6.92 14.68 17.88
CA ASN A 108 -7.19 15.78 16.94
C ASN A 108 -6.22 15.81 15.75
N ASN A 109 -5.36 14.81 15.61
CA ASN A 109 -4.31 14.69 14.57
C ASN A 109 -3.18 15.73 14.70
N ASN A 110 -3.02 16.39 15.84
CA ASN A 110 -1.86 17.22 16.08
C ASN A 110 -0.65 16.32 16.37
N VAL A 111 0.49 16.62 15.76
CA VAL A 111 1.74 15.92 16.08
C VAL A 111 2.21 16.36 17.47
N THR A 112 2.27 15.41 18.40
CA THR A 112 2.65 15.64 19.79
C THR A 112 4.11 15.27 20.09
N ASN A 113 4.67 14.36 19.29
CA ASN A 113 6.05 13.91 19.41
C ASN A 113 6.57 13.40 18.06
N ILE A 114 7.89 13.53 17.85
CA ILE A 114 8.60 12.93 16.72
C ILE A 114 9.56 11.87 17.28
N ASN A 115 9.21 10.61 17.08
CA ASN A 115 9.95 9.46 17.57
C ASN A 115 11.18 9.18 16.68
N LYS A 116 12.35 9.61 17.16
CA LYS A 116 13.62 9.49 16.43
C LYS A 116 14.07 8.04 16.24
N GLU A 117 13.73 7.13 17.15
CA GLU A 117 14.07 5.71 17.00
C GLU A 117 13.34 5.10 15.82
N ARG A 118 12.06 5.42 15.66
CA ARG A 118 11.27 5.00 14.49
C ARG A 118 11.81 5.59 13.19
N LEU A 119 12.26 6.83 13.19
CA LEU A 119 12.92 7.43 12.02
C LEU A 119 14.25 6.73 11.68
N ASN A 120 15.03 6.32 12.68
CA ASN A 120 16.23 5.53 12.46
C ASN A 120 15.92 4.14 11.86
N GLU A 121 14.82 3.49 12.31
CA GLU A 121 14.33 2.25 11.68
C GLU A 121 13.98 2.49 10.20
N VAL A 122 13.35 3.62 9.86
CA VAL A 122 13.05 3.98 8.46
C VAL A 122 14.33 4.05 7.64
N VAL A 123 15.36 4.76 8.14
CA VAL A 123 16.65 4.89 7.45
C VAL A 123 17.30 3.53 7.24
N THR A 124 17.28 2.67 8.25
CA THR A 124 17.86 1.32 8.15
C THR A 124 17.12 0.49 7.09
N LEU A 125 15.80 0.41 7.16
CA LEU A 125 14.99 -0.39 6.24
C LEU A 125 15.10 0.10 4.79
N THR A 126 15.08 1.43 4.59
CA THR A 126 15.21 2.01 3.25
C THR A 126 16.60 1.77 2.67
N ASN A 127 17.67 1.87 3.47
CA ASN A 127 19.02 1.51 3.04
C ASN A 127 19.13 0.04 2.64
N GLU A 128 18.48 -0.87 3.36
CA GLU A 128 18.47 -2.28 2.98
C GLU A 128 17.77 -2.51 1.63
N VAL A 129 16.68 -1.79 1.35
CA VAL A 129 16.00 -1.84 0.04
C VAL A 129 16.89 -1.27 -1.06
N ILE A 130 17.52 -0.11 -0.84
CA ILE A 130 18.41 0.54 -1.80
C ILE A 130 19.62 -0.35 -2.09
N ASN A 131 20.29 -0.85 -1.05
CA ASN A 131 21.49 -1.66 -1.15
C ASN A 131 21.25 -3.06 -1.75
N SER A 132 19.99 -3.50 -1.82
CA SER A 132 19.64 -4.72 -2.53
C SER A 132 19.96 -4.67 -4.03
N GLY A 133 20.09 -3.47 -4.60
CA GLY A 133 20.29 -3.24 -6.04
C GLY A 133 19.11 -3.65 -6.92
N LYS A 134 18.00 -4.11 -6.30
CA LYS A 134 16.82 -4.60 -7.01
C LYS A 134 15.95 -3.49 -7.56
N TYR A 135 15.88 -2.38 -6.84
CA TYR A 135 15.06 -1.22 -7.18
C TYR A 135 15.94 0.00 -7.46
N GLY A 136 15.40 0.92 -8.21
CA GLY A 136 16.09 2.17 -8.54
C GLY A 136 15.16 3.11 -9.30
N LEU A 137 15.55 4.37 -9.40
CA LEU A 137 14.79 5.35 -10.16
C LEU A 137 14.91 5.07 -11.67
N SER A 138 13.85 5.36 -12.39
CA SER A 138 13.84 5.35 -13.86
C SER A 138 14.65 6.54 -14.36
N ASP A 139 15.33 6.37 -15.48
CA ASP A 139 16.10 7.42 -16.16
C ASP A 139 15.19 8.48 -16.81
N ASP A 140 13.93 8.12 -17.03
CA ASP A 140 12.87 9.00 -17.55
C ASP A 140 11.59 8.76 -16.73
N TYR A 141 11.09 9.82 -16.10
CA TYR A 141 9.88 9.79 -15.27
C TYR A 141 8.65 9.28 -16.03
N ALA A 142 8.54 9.59 -17.33
CA ALA A 142 7.42 9.14 -18.17
C ALA A 142 7.33 7.60 -18.27
N LYS A 143 8.43 6.87 -18.10
CA LYS A 143 8.45 5.41 -18.15
C LYS A 143 7.58 4.77 -17.08
N ASN A 144 7.36 5.44 -15.95
CA ASN A 144 6.51 4.92 -14.88
C ASN A 144 5.03 4.84 -15.28
N TYR A 145 4.64 5.51 -16.38
CA TYR A 145 3.24 5.59 -16.84
C TYR A 145 3.02 4.89 -18.20
N LEU A 146 4.06 4.32 -18.79
CA LEU A 146 3.97 3.65 -20.07
C LEU A 146 3.88 2.14 -19.89
N TRP A 147 2.86 1.50 -20.46
CA TRP A 147 2.58 0.07 -20.33
C TRP A 147 3.79 -0.84 -20.67
N LYS A 148 4.61 -0.47 -21.63
CA LYS A 148 5.80 -1.27 -22.02
C LYS A 148 6.90 -1.29 -20.95
N TYR A 149 6.81 -0.44 -19.92
CA TYR A 149 7.74 -0.38 -18.79
C TYR A 149 7.07 -0.82 -17.47
N GLU A 150 5.91 -1.47 -17.54
CA GLU A 150 5.25 -2.03 -16.37
C GLU A 150 6.18 -2.90 -15.54
N ASN A 151 6.02 -2.83 -14.23
CA ASN A 151 6.88 -3.55 -13.28
C ASN A 151 8.38 -3.26 -13.43
N GLY A 152 8.72 -2.07 -13.87
CA GLY A 152 10.09 -1.58 -13.97
C GLY A 152 10.78 -1.43 -12.61
N LYS A 153 12.03 -0.99 -12.63
CA LYS A 153 12.90 -0.88 -11.43
C LYS A 153 12.31 -0.02 -10.30
N GLU A 154 11.45 0.94 -10.60
CA GLU A 154 10.82 1.83 -9.62
C GLU A 154 9.59 1.22 -8.95
N SER A 155 9.03 0.15 -9.54
CA SER A 155 7.86 -0.54 -9.03
C SER A 155 8.24 -1.54 -7.93
N ILE A 156 8.06 -1.15 -6.66
CA ILE A 156 8.32 -2.03 -5.51
C ILE A 156 7.19 -3.05 -5.32
N PHE A 157 5.94 -2.62 -5.49
CA PHE A 157 4.78 -3.49 -5.41
C PHE A 157 3.64 -2.90 -6.25
N ALA A 158 3.11 -3.71 -7.14
CA ALA A 158 1.99 -3.33 -8.00
C ALA A 158 0.95 -4.45 -8.07
N VAL A 159 -0.31 -4.09 -7.83
CA VAL A 159 -1.44 -5.00 -8.07
C VAL A 159 -1.59 -5.17 -9.57
N GLN A 160 -1.44 -6.40 -10.04
CA GLN A 160 -1.53 -6.71 -11.46
C GLN A 160 -2.99 -6.68 -11.91
N ARG A 161 -3.29 -5.77 -12.81
CA ARG A 161 -4.62 -5.60 -13.39
C ARG A 161 -4.58 -5.96 -14.86
N SER A 162 -5.68 -6.42 -15.40
CA SER A 162 -5.77 -6.82 -16.80
C SER A 162 -7.14 -6.51 -17.37
N LEU A 163 -7.19 -6.33 -18.69
CA LEU A 163 -8.41 -6.13 -19.45
C LEU A 163 -8.57 -7.30 -20.42
N ASN A 164 -9.76 -7.88 -20.47
CA ASN A 164 -10.11 -8.98 -21.40
C ASN A 164 -9.18 -10.20 -21.28
N ASP A 165 -8.82 -10.57 -20.04
CA ASP A 165 -7.93 -11.70 -19.75
C ASP A 165 -8.64 -13.06 -19.70
N GLY A 166 -9.92 -13.12 -20.08
CA GLY A 166 -10.76 -14.32 -20.05
C GLY A 166 -11.37 -14.65 -18.69
N SER A 167 -11.14 -13.85 -17.66
CA SER A 167 -11.80 -14.04 -16.37
C SER A 167 -13.22 -13.47 -16.36
N GLU A 168 -14.15 -14.14 -15.65
CA GLU A 168 -15.56 -13.71 -15.56
C GLU A 168 -15.73 -12.33 -14.91
N VAL A 169 -14.86 -11.99 -13.99
CA VAL A 169 -14.99 -10.77 -13.15
C VAL A 169 -14.13 -9.62 -13.67
N GLY A 170 -13.19 -9.88 -14.58
CA GLY A 170 -12.18 -8.91 -15.00
C GLY A 170 -11.25 -8.49 -13.87
N ARG A 171 -10.12 -7.89 -14.21
CA ARG A 171 -9.14 -7.34 -13.25
C ARG A 171 -8.93 -5.85 -13.47
N ILE A 172 -9.98 -5.16 -13.90
CA ILE A 172 -9.95 -3.74 -14.19
C ILE A 172 -10.01 -2.95 -12.88
N ASP A 173 -9.23 -1.90 -12.79
CA ASP A 173 -9.43 -0.86 -11.79
C ASP A 173 -10.56 0.07 -12.23
N MET A 174 -11.74 -0.11 -11.68
CA MET A 174 -12.89 0.72 -12.01
C MET A 174 -12.66 2.19 -11.67
N SER A 175 -11.86 2.51 -10.66
CA SER A 175 -11.55 3.90 -10.30
C SER A 175 -10.74 4.60 -11.38
N THR A 176 -9.79 3.91 -11.98
CA THR A 176 -9.00 4.41 -13.12
C THR A 176 -9.84 4.44 -14.41
N ALA A 177 -10.71 3.43 -14.60
CA ALA A 177 -11.58 3.35 -15.77
C ALA A 177 -12.63 4.48 -15.83
N LEU A 178 -12.96 5.10 -14.71
CA LEU A 178 -13.89 6.23 -14.61
C LEU A 178 -13.23 7.61 -14.82
N ASN A 179 -11.95 7.64 -15.12
CA ASN A 179 -11.17 8.88 -15.26
C ASN A 179 -11.24 9.47 -16.68
N TYR A 180 -12.44 9.66 -17.20
CA TYR A 180 -12.66 10.27 -18.50
C TYR A 180 -13.09 11.74 -18.38
N PRO A 181 -12.63 12.63 -19.28
CA PRO A 181 -13.23 13.95 -19.42
C PRO A 181 -14.67 13.83 -19.96
N MET A 182 -15.59 14.63 -19.43
CA MET A 182 -16.93 14.75 -20.00
C MET A 182 -16.86 15.58 -21.28
N TYR A 183 -16.55 14.95 -22.39
CA TYR A 183 -16.48 15.57 -23.71
C TYR A 183 -17.15 14.65 -24.73
N PRO A 184 -17.93 15.18 -25.71
CA PRO A 184 -18.70 14.34 -26.63
C PRO A 184 -17.90 13.27 -27.38
N ALA A 185 -16.63 13.52 -27.67
CA ALA A 185 -15.76 12.56 -28.37
C ALA A 185 -15.26 11.41 -27.49
N TYR A 186 -15.29 11.55 -26.15
CA TYR A 186 -14.69 10.58 -25.21
C TYR A 186 -15.70 9.94 -24.25
N GLY A 187 -16.97 10.30 -24.29
CA GLY A 187 -18.02 9.74 -23.44
C GLY A 187 -18.23 10.49 -22.13
N CYS A 188 -18.89 9.85 -21.17
CA CYS A 188 -19.10 10.39 -19.82
C CYS A 188 -17.86 10.07 -18.95
N CYS A 189 -17.73 10.52 -17.84
CA CYS A 189 -18.47 10.86 -16.66
C CYS A 189 -17.66 11.79 -15.74
N SER A 190 -16.39 12.07 -16.03
CA SER A 190 -15.56 13.08 -15.33
C SER A 190 -15.50 12.92 -13.81
N PHE A 191 -15.39 11.69 -13.29
CA PHE A 191 -15.37 11.46 -11.84
C PHE A 191 -14.11 11.98 -11.16
N HIS A 192 -12.95 11.86 -11.81
CA HIS A 192 -11.67 12.25 -11.25
C HIS A 192 -11.11 13.48 -11.95
N ARG A 193 -11.73 14.63 -11.71
CA ARG A 193 -11.21 15.91 -12.23
C ARG A 193 -10.06 16.41 -11.36
N PRO A 194 -9.05 17.08 -11.96
CA PRO A 194 -8.07 17.81 -11.18
C PRO A 194 -8.76 18.86 -10.31
N SER A 195 -8.34 18.97 -9.05
CA SER A 195 -8.83 20.05 -8.18
C SER A 195 -8.31 21.41 -8.65
N GLN A 196 -9.01 22.48 -8.30
CA GLN A 196 -8.53 23.84 -8.60
C GLN A 196 -7.13 24.09 -8.03
N ASN A 197 -6.84 23.53 -6.83
CA ASN A 197 -5.52 23.65 -6.23
C ASN A 197 -4.44 22.94 -7.05
N MET A 198 -4.75 21.76 -7.61
CA MET A 198 -3.84 21.07 -8.51
C MET A 198 -3.56 21.89 -9.76
N VAL A 199 -4.62 22.41 -10.40
CA VAL A 199 -4.48 23.26 -11.60
C VAL A 199 -3.63 24.50 -11.29
N ASN A 200 -3.87 25.15 -10.15
CA ASN A 200 -3.14 26.33 -9.73
C ASN A 200 -1.65 26.05 -9.38
N ALA A 201 -1.31 24.79 -9.08
CA ALA A 201 0.07 24.40 -8.80
C ALA A 201 0.94 24.24 -10.07
N PHE A 202 0.32 24.12 -11.25
CA PHE A 202 1.08 24.08 -12.49
C PHE A 202 1.65 25.45 -12.83
N GLN A 203 2.90 25.49 -13.28
CA GLN A 203 3.46 26.71 -13.84
C GLN A 203 2.74 27.08 -15.12
N THR A 204 2.37 28.35 -15.25
CA THR A 204 1.66 28.85 -16.44
C THR A 204 2.50 29.88 -17.20
N GLY A 205 2.29 29.94 -18.50
CA GLY A 205 2.79 31.03 -19.36
C GLY A 205 2.01 32.31 -19.17
N LEU A 206 2.43 33.36 -19.87
CA LEU A 206 1.70 34.64 -19.92
C LEU A 206 0.31 34.52 -20.58
N ASP A 207 0.09 33.49 -21.36
CA ASP A 207 -1.18 33.08 -21.96
C ASP A 207 -2.11 32.28 -21.02
N GLY A 208 -1.66 32.01 -19.81
CA GLY A 208 -2.39 31.22 -18.83
C GLY A 208 -2.37 29.70 -19.07
N LEU A 209 -1.63 29.22 -20.07
CA LEU A 209 -1.51 27.80 -20.37
C LEU A 209 -0.35 27.16 -19.55
N PRO A 210 -0.45 25.83 -19.21
CA PRO A 210 0.63 25.12 -18.54
C PRO A 210 1.92 25.16 -19.36
N LYS A 211 3.04 25.33 -18.66
CA LYS A 211 4.38 25.15 -19.26
C LYS A 211 4.74 23.66 -19.18
N PHE A 212 5.10 23.08 -20.31
CA PHE A 212 5.60 21.73 -20.44
C PHE A 212 7.12 21.74 -20.60
#